data_a8a24d0d4c1ffd615644ce99ea53af11
#
_entry.id   a8a24d0d4c1ffd615644ce99ea53af11
#
_cell.length_a   1.000
_cell.length_b   1.000
_cell.length_c   1.000
_cell.angle_alpha   90.00
_cell.angle_beta   90.00
_cell.angle_gamma   90.00
#
_symmetry.space_group_name_H-M   'P 1'
#
loop_
_entity.id
_entity.type
_entity.pdbx_description
1 polymer ?
#
loop_
_entity_poly.entity_id
_entity_poly.type
_entity_poly.pdbx_seq_one_letter_code
_entity_poly.pdbx_strand_id
1 'polypeptide(L)'
;WDKRFAPSEEYENETRYPRVIDSDLMPLVSTVIEQIFQHNVLEIVTLLRVNANQVEPQREMAQTFPHVDHQFDHRNMLIYFTDAGGETILYDDDKQPHIHDPKEDDIVAFGGSTHHHVTPKDNRRVVLVLTYI
;
A
#
# COMPACT_ATOMS: atom_id res chain seq x y z
N TRP A 1 5.80 -6.44 10.76
CA TRP A 1 6.16 -5.07 11.17
C TRP A 1 5.55 -4.06 10.22
N ASP A 2 4.97 -3.02 10.76
CA ASP A 2 4.26 -1.96 10.06
C ASP A 2 4.70 -0.60 10.62
N LYS A 3 5.12 0.32 9.76
CA LYS A 3 5.42 1.71 10.11
C LYS A 3 4.42 2.61 9.41
N ARG A 4 3.60 3.28 10.17
CA ARG A 4 2.66 4.28 9.66
C ARG A 4 3.31 5.64 9.58
N PHE A 5 3.02 6.34 8.49
CA PHE A 5 3.47 7.70 8.26
C PHE A 5 2.32 8.71 8.38
N ALA A 6 1.09 8.25 8.18
CA ALA A 6 -0.12 9.02 8.40
C ALA A 6 -1.21 8.13 9.03
N PRO A 7 -2.16 8.69 9.78
CA PRO A 7 -3.23 7.94 10.41
C PRO A 7 -4.07 7.16 9.39
N SER A 8 -4.59 6.02 9.79
CA SER A 8 -5.58 5.28 9.01
C SER A 8 -7.00 5.55 9.51
N GLU A 9 -7.97 5.35 8.64
CA GLU A 9 -9.39 5.55 8.95
C GLU A 9 -9.88 4.70 10.13
N GLU A 10 -9.32 3.50 10.33
CA GLU A 10 -9.66 2.64 11.47
C GLU A 10 -9.46 3.34 12.82
N TYR A 11 -8.49 4.23 12.91
CA TYR A 11 -8.25 5.02 14.12
C TYR A 11 -9.14 6.25 14.23
N GLU A 12 -9.60 6.80 13.11
CA GLU A 12 -10.48 7.98 13.12
C GLU A 12 -11.85 7.64 13.72
N ASN A 13 -12.34 6.42 13.53
CA ASN A 13 -13.63 5.98 14.05
C ASN A 13 -13.61 5.66 15.54
N GLU A 14 -12.48 5.26 16.09
CA GLU A 14 -12.40 4.81 17.48
C GLU A 14 -12.02 5.91 18.48
N THR A 15 -11.31 6.96 18.06
CA THR A 15 -10.62 7.80 19.04
C THR A 15 -10.64 9.30 18.82
N ARG A 16 -11.22 9.86 17.79
CA ARG A 16 -11.15 11.31 17.48
C ARG A 16 -9.74 11.90 17.53
N TYR A 17 -8.73 11.12 17.19
CA TYR A 17 -7.38 11.65 17.13
C TYR A 17 -7.24 12.62 15.96
N PRO A 18 -6.57 13.77 16.19
CA PRO A 18 -6.22 14.64 15.08
C PRO A 18 -5.33 13.86 14.10
N ARG A 19 -5.44 14.16 12.82
CA ARG A 19 -4.50 13.67 11.81
C ARG A 19 -3.11 14.11 12.19
N VAL A 20 -2.31 13.17 12.68
CA VAL A 20 -0.94 13.42 13.09
C VAL A 20 -0.02 12.62 12.19
N ILE A 21 0.95 13.28 11.62
CA ILE A 21 2.08 12.60 10.98
C ILE A 21 2.90 11.99 12.13
N ASP A 22 2.96 10.68 12.19
CA ASP A 22 3.61 9.97 13.28
C ASP A 22 5.05 9.53 12.95
N SER A 23 5.64 10.10 11.90
CA SER A 23 6.99 9.80 11.47
C SER A 23 7.78 11.03 11.06
N ASP A 24 8.99 11.14 11.58
CA ASP A 24 9.99 12.13 11.18
C ASP A 24 10.54 11.90 9.75
N LEU A 25 10.25 10.74 9.15
CA LEU A 25 10.58 10.44 7.75
C LEU A 25 9.53 10.97 6.77
N MET A 26 8.40 11.45 7.24
CA MET A 26 7.32 11.91 6.36
C MET A 26 7.75 13.01 5.37
N PRO A 27 8.61 13.99 5.72
CA PRO A 27 9.07 14.96 4.73
C PRO A 27 9.81 14.34 3.53
N LEU A 28 10.62 13.31 3.79
CA LEU A 28 11.30 12.56 2.74
C LEU A 28 10.31 11.76 1.88
N VAL A 29 9.42 11.04 2.54
CA VAL A 29 8.38 10.23 1.88
C VAL A 29 7.47 11.11 1.03
N SER A 30 7.04 12.27 1.51
CA SER A 30 6.23 13.22 0.75
C SER A 30 6.92 13.69 -0.51
N THR A 31 8.23 13.99 -0.44
CA THR A 31 9.01 14.40 -1.62
C THR A 31 9.01 13.30 -2.69
N VAL A 32 9.21 12.05 -2.30
CA VAL A 32 9.18 10.91 -3.23
C VAL A 32 7.79 10.75 -3.85
N ILE A 33 6.75 10.81 -3.04
CA ILE A 33 5.36 10.70 -3.50
C ILE A 33 5.05 11.81 -4.51
N GLU A 34 5.37 13.06 -4.19
CA GLU A 34 5.15 14.21 -5.08
C GLU A 34 5.86 14.03 -6.44
N GLN A 35 7.09 13.55 -6.44
CA GLN A 35 7.83 13.28 -7.67
C GLN A 35 7.17 12.18 -8.51
N ILE A 36 6.70 11.10 -7.88
CA ILE A 36 6.00 10.01 -8.57
C ILE A 36 4.71 10.53 -9.20
N PHE A 37 3.91 11.29 -8.46
CA PHE A 37 2.65 11.82 -8.96
C PHE A 37 2.87 12.81 -10.10
N GLN A 38 3.84 13.72 -9.97
CA GLN A 38 4.20 14.67 -11.02
C GLN A 38 4.71 13.99 -12.29
N HIS A 39 5.58 12.97 -12.13
CA HIS A 39 6.14 12.26 -13.29
C HIS A 39 5.08 11.48 -14.06
N ASN A 40 4.10 10.89 -13.38
CA ASN A 40 3.04 10.09 -13.99
C ASN A 40 1.78 10.91 -14.33
N VAL A 41 1.81 12.22 -14.14
CA VAL A 41 0.65 13.11 -14.37
C VAL A 41 -0.59 12.64 -13.58
N LEU A 42 -0.37 12.16 -12.37
CA LEU A 42 -1.44 11.74 -11.46
C LEU A 42 -1.85 12.91 -10.57
N GLU A 43 -3.14 13.05 -10.36
CA GLU A 43 -3.69 14.03 -9.43
C GLU A 43 -3.93 13.39 -8.08
N ILE A 44 -3.59 14.13 -7.03
CA ILE A 44 -3.88 13.77 -5.64
C ILE A 44 -4.56 14.96 -4.96
N VAL A 45 -5.76 14.73 -4.44
CA VAL A 45 -6.51 15.73 -3.67
C VAL A 45 -6.17 15.60 -2.18
N THR A 46 -6.14 14.38 -1.69
CA THR A 46 -5.84 14.09 -0.30
C THR A 46 -5.12 12.76 -0.14
N LEU A 47 -4.04 12.76 0.61
CA LEU A 47 -3.37 11.55 1.07
C LEU A 47 -4.06 11.06 2.35
N LEU A 48 -4.63 9.87 2.31
CA LEU A 48 -5.40 9.30 3.41
C LEU A 48 -4.51 8.50 4.37
N ARG A 49 -3.65 7.65 3.81
CA ARG A 49 -2.77 6.77 4.58
C ARG A 49 -1.45 6.55 3.86
N VAL A 50 -0.37 6.47 4.62
CA VAL A 50 0.94 6.04 4.15
C VAL A 50 1.54 5.09 5.17
N ASN A 51 1.77 3.83 4.77
CA ASN A 51 2.38 2.81 5.61
C ASN A 51 3.57 2.16 4.88
N ALA A 52 4.65 1.92 5.59
CA ALA A 52 5.69 1.00 5.14
C ALA A 52 5.47 -0.37 5.79
N ASN A 53 5.14 -1.35 4.98
CA ASN A 53 4.88 -2.71 5.43
C ASN A 53 6.07 -3.60 5.15
N GLN A 54 6.47 -4.38 6.14
CA GLN A 54 7.49 -5.39 6.03
C GLN A 54 6.89 -6.77 6.29
N VAL A 55 7.01 -7.66 5.33
CA VAL A 55 6.54 -9.05 5.44
C VAL A 55 7.75 -9.98 5.41
N GLU A 56 7.91 -10.76 6.48
CA GLU A 56 8.98 -11.74 6.57
C GLU A 56 8.68 -12.97 5.70
N PRO A 57 9.71 -13.62 5.13
CA PRO A 57 9.52 -14.83 4.34
C PRO A 57 8.96 -15.97 5.19
N GLN A 58 8.10 -16.75 4.58
CA GLN A 58 7.50 -17.92 5.23
C GLN A 58 7.75 -19.17 4.38
N ARG A 59 8.06 -20.28 5.06
CA ARG A 59 8.30 -21.58 4.40
C ARG A 59 7.07 -22.10 3.68
N GLU A 60 5.90 -21.90 4.27
CA GLU A 60 4.61 -22.22 3.67
C GLU A 60 3.98 -20.92 3.17
N MET A 61 3.59 -20.90 1.90
CA MET A 61 2.91 -19.74 1.33
C MET A 61 1.59 -19.52 2.05
N ALA A 62 1.45 -18.38 2.66
CA ALA A 62 0.20 -17.90 3.21
C ALA A 62 -0.31 -16.73 2.37
N GLN A 63 -1.62 -16.55 2.37
CA GLN A 63 -2.26 -15.40 1.72
C GLN A 63 -2.94 -14.57 2.80
N THR A 64 -2.88 -13.26 2.67
CA THR A 64 -3.72 -12.39 3.49
C THR A 64 -5.17 -12.51 3.04
N PHE A 65 -6.11 -12.14 3.91
CA PHE A 65 -7.51 -12.12 3.50
C PHE A 65 -7.75 -11.02 2.46
N PRO A 66 -8.54 -11.30 1.41
CA PRO A 66 -8.99 -10.28 0.48
C PRO A 66 -9.76 -9.18 1.22
N HIS A 67 -9.42 -7.92 0.96
CA HIS A 67 -10.02 -6.77 1.62
C HIS A 67 -10.03 -5.53 0.70
N VAL A 68 -10.73 -4.51 1.10
CA VAL A 68 -10.63 -3.14 0.61
C VAL A 68 -10.10 -2.26 1.74
N ASP A 69 -9.30 -1.27 1.41
CA ASP A 69 -8.69 -0.41 2.44
C ASP A 69 -9.69 0.56 3.08
N HIS A 70 -10.64 1.07 2.31
CA HIS A 70 -11.69 2.00 2.79
C HIS A 70 -13.05 1.64 2.19
N GLN A 71 -14.12 2.05 2.86
CA GLN A 71 -15.51 1.81 2.42
C GLN A 71 -16.06 2.90 1.49
N PHE A 72 -15.23 3.87 1.11
CA PHE A 72 -15.55 4.95 0.19
C PHE A 72 -14.59 4.95 -1.00
N ASP A 73 -14.89 5.72 -2.04
CA ASP A 73 -14.06 5.82 -3.23
C ASP A 73 -12.66 6.34 -2.90
N HIS A 74 -11.67 5.58 -3.24
CA HIS A 74 -10.26 5.89 -3.05
C HIS A 74 -9.40 5.21 -4.10
N ARG A 75 -8.11 5.53 -4.09
CA ARG A 75 -7.09 4.89 -4.90
C ARG A 75 -5.99 4.37 -3.99
N ASN A 76 -5.36 3.30 -4.45
CA ASN A 76 -4.21 2.68 -3.80
C ASN A 76 -2.98 2.81 -4.70
N MET A 77 -1.82 2.96 -4.07
CA MET A 77 -0.53 2.85 -4.73
C MET A 77 0.41 2.03 -3.85
N LEU A 78 1.08 1.07 -4.46
CA LEU A 78 2.11 0.25 -3.85
C LEU A 78 3.44 0.58 -4.50
N ILE A 79 4.47 0.86 -3.69
CA ILE A 79 5.84 1.08 -4.14
C ILE A 79 6.70 0.01 -3.49
N TYR A 80 7.31 -0.85 -4.31
CA TYR A 80 8.07 -2.00 -3.83
C TYR A 80 9.56 -1.65 -3.72
N PHE A 81 10.14 -1.94 -2.56
CA PHE A 81 11.56 -1.67 -2.27
C PHE A 81 12.42 -2.93 -2.31
N THR A 82 11.83 -4.08 -2.60
CA THR A 82 12.56 -5.35 -2.59
C THR A 82 12.06 -6.30 -3.66
N ASP A 83 12.97 -7.04 -4.22
CA ASP A 83 12.74 -8.13 -5.17
C ASP A 83 12.53 -9.44 -4.39
N ALA A 84 11.41 -9.55 -3.70
CA ALA A 84 11.17 -10.62 -2.73
C ALA A 84 10.13 -11.66 -3.16
N GLY A 85 9.43 -11.41 -4.29
CA GLY A 85 8.21 -12.15 -4.60
C GLY A 85 7.08 -11.85 -3.60
N GLY A 86 6.12 -12.75 -3.53
CA GLY A 86 4.91 -12.54 -2.74
C GLY A 86 3.93 -11.67 -3.52
N GLU A 87 3.28 -12.29 -4.48
CA GLU A 87 2.41 -11.64 -5.46
C GLU A 87 1.35 -10.79 -4.78
N THR A 88 1.02 -9.66 -5.41
CA THR A 88 -0.18 -8.87 -5.08
C THR A 88 -1.28 -9.25 -6.04
N ILE A 89 -2.42 -9.60 -5.52
CA ILE A 89 -3.58 -10.06 -6.29
C ILE A 89 -4.68 -9.00 -6.17
N LEU A 90 -5.07 -8.44 -7.30
CA LEU A 90 -6.11 -7.45 -7.44
C LEU A 90 -7.31 -8.09 -8.10
N TYR A 91 -8.52 -7.73 -7.69
CA TYR A 91 -9.74 -8.22 -8.33
C TYR A 91 -10.43 -7.06 -9.06
N ASP A 92 -10.78 -7.28 -10.31
CA ASP A 92 -11.58 -6.33 -11.09
C ASP A 92 -13.08 -6.40 -10.71
N ASP A 93 -13.91 -5.62 -11.39
CA ASP A 93 -15.36 -5.56 -11.15
C ASP A 93 -16.05 -6.89 -11.45
N ASP A 94 -15.50 -7.69 -12.35
CA ASP A 94 -15.97 -9.04 -12.68
C ASP A 94 -15.38 -10.12 -11.74
N LYS A 95 -14.67 -9.69 -10.69
CA LYS A 95 -13.96 -10.54 -9.71
C LYS A 95 -12.90 -11.45 -10.33
N GLN A 96 -12.33 -11.05 -11.47
CA GLN A 96 -11.21 -11.75 -12.06
C GLN A 96 -9.90 -11.30 -11.40
N PRO A 97 -9.01 -12.22 -11.03
CA PRO A 97 -7.75 -11.89 -10.40
C PRO A 97 -6.73 -11.38 -11.42
N HIS A 98 -6.10 -10.28 -11.10
CA HIS A 98 -4.93 -9.74 -11.77
C HIS A 98 -3.73 -9.89 -10.84
N ILE A 99 -2.75 -10.67 -11.25
CA ILE A 99 -1.59 -11.02 -10.42
C ILE A 99 -0.41 -10.15 -10.83
N HIS A 100 0.15 -9.44 -9.85
CA HIS A 100 1.40 -8.71 -9.99
C HIS A 100 2.49 -9.41 -9.19
N ASP A 101 3.56 -9.85 -9.88
CA ASP A 101 4.77 -10.37 -9.26
C ASP A 101 5.73 -9.19 -9.00
N PRO A 102 5.88 -8.74 -7.75
CA PRO A 102 6.57 -7.49 -7.45
C PRO A 102 8.08 -7.59 -7.67
N LYS A 103 8.62 -6.53 -8.26
CA LYS A 103 10.06 -6.28 -8.39
C LYS A 103 10.44 -5.03 -7.62
N GLU A 104 11.72 -4.92 -7.26
CA GLU A 104 12.27 -3.68 -6.72
C GLU A 104 12.01 -2.52 -7.69
N ASP A 105 11.60 -1.38 -7.15
CA ASP A 105 11.22 -0.15 -7.86
C ASP A 105 9.90 -0.23 -8.68
N ASP A 106 9.16 -1.34 -8.61
CA ASP A 106 7.83 -1.38 -9.21
C ASP A 106 6.86 -0.44 -8.47
N ILE A 107 5.98 0.17 -9.25
CA ILE A 107 4.86 0.99 -8.75
C ILE A 107 3.57 0.44 -9.34
N VAL A 108 2.64 0.06 -8.49
CA VAL A 108 1.31 -0.41 -8.88
C VAL A 108 0.26 0.53 -8.32
N ALA A 109 -0.52 1.16 -9.20
CA ALA A 109 -1.64 2.02 -8.82
C ALA A 109 -2.96 1.40 -9.29
N PHE A 110 -3.96 1.40 -8.40
CA PHE A 110 -5.28 0.82 -8.70
C PHE A 110 -6.38 1.56 -7.92
N GLY A 111 -7.63 1.40 -8.35
CA GLY A 111 -8.79 1.87 -7.61
C GLY A 111 -8.98 1.13 -6.29
N GLY A 112 -10.01 1.50 -5.52
CA GLY A 112 -10.35 0.85 -4.25
C GLY A 112 -10.87 -0.60 -4.39
N SER A 113 -10.26 -1.36 -5.29
CA SER A 113 -10.61 -2.76 -5.56
C SER A 113 -10.21 -3.69 -4.44
N THR A 114 -10.94 -4.80 -4.32
CA THR A 114 -10.53 -5.89 -3.41
C THR A 114 -9.16 -6.42 -3.81
N HIS A 115 -8.30 -6.57 -2.83
CA HIS A 115 -6.93 -7.04 -3.06
C HIS A 115 -6.40 -7.85 -1.87
N HIS A 116 -5.32 -8.58 -2.09
CA HIS A 116 -4.54 -9.25 -1.06
C HIS A 116 -3.14 -9.55 -1.57
N HIS A 117 -2.28 -10.08 -0.71
CA HIS A 117 -0.95 -10.53 -1.12
C HIS A 117 -0.61 -11.92 -0.59
N VAL A 118 0.32 -12.57 -1.27
CA VAL A 118 0.95 -13.81 -0.85
C VAL A 118 2.21 -13.48 -0.05
N THR A 119 2.54 -14.29 0.95
CA THR A 119 3.79 -14.11 1.70
C THR A 119 4.99 -14.50 0.84
N PRO A 120 6.10 -13.74 0.90
CA PRO A 120 7.32 -14.07 0.19
C PRO A 120 7.95 -15.37 0.73
N LYS A 121 8.72 -16.08 -0.10
CA LYS A 121 9.38 -17.33 0.27
C LYS A 121 10.78 -17.14 0.85
N ASP A 122 11.58 -16.34 0.16
CA ASP A 122 13.03 -16.35 0.36
C ASP A 122 13.55 -15.04 0.97
N ASN A 123 13.00 -13.93 0.56
CA ASN A 123 13.44 -12.61 0.96
C ASN A 123 12.32 -11.85 1.67
N ARG A 124 12.71 -10.84 2.43
CA ARG A 124 11.79 -9.90 3.07
C ARG A 124 11.15 -8.98 2.02
N ARG A 125 9.83 -8.94 1.99
CA ARG A 125 9.07 -8.00 1.16
C ARG A 125 8.90 -6.68 1.92
N VAL A 126 9.35 -5.60 1.32
CA VAL A 126 9.15 -4.23 1.84
C VAL A 126 8.39 -3.42 0.81
N VAL A 127 7.28 -2.85 1.21
CA VAL A 127 6.39 -2.08 0.33
C VAL A 127 5.85 -0.85 1.06
N LEU A 128 5.85 0.29 0.36
CA LEU A 128 5.13 1.47 0.81
C LEU A 128 3.72 1.41 0.23
N VAL A 129 2.73 1.51 1.10
CA VAL A 129 1.30 1.47 0.76
C VAL A 129 0.72 2.85 0.98
N LEU A 130 0.17 3.42 -0.08
CA LEU A 130 -0.52 4.71 -0.05
C LEU A 130 -1.98 4.49 -0.37
N THR A 131 -2.86 5.21 0.35
CA THR A 131 -4.25 5.39 -0.06
C THR A 131 -4.54 6.88 -0.20
N TYR A 132 -5.26 7.26 -1.25
CA TYR A 132 -5.48 8.67 -1.60
C TYR A 132 -6.78 8.88 -2.41
N ILE A 133 -7.19 10.14 -2.50
CA ILE A 133 -8.28 10.64 -3.35
C ILE A 133 -7.72 11.65 -4.32
#